data_0be1a21b45eb53db2140dd96724af5c2
#
_entry.id   0be1a21b45eb53db2140dd96724af5c2
#
_cell.length_a   1.000
_cell.length_b   1.000
_cell.length_c   1.000
_cell.angle_alpha   90.00
_cell.angle_beta   90.00
_cell.angle_gamma   90.00
#
_symmetry.space_group_name_H-M   'P 1'
#
loop_
_entity.id
_entity.type
_entity.pdbx_description
1 polymer ?
#
loop_
_entity_poly.entity_id
_entity_poly.type
_entity_poly.pdbx_seq_one_letter_code
_entity_poly.pdbx_strand_id
1 'polypeptide(L)'
;TERVQAFGDFLDAVQDRSYLYHSVLAREHKPKAIFIERENPVPEARSLSVVVSQNSDEGTVFVVGPSRMDYEQVLRILNTL
;
A
#
# COMPACT_ATOMS: atom_id res chain seq x y z
N THR A 1 9.56 16.70 7.98
CA THR A 1 9.27 16.87 6.56
C THR A 1 7.89 16.34 6.22
N GLU A 2 7.37 16.76 5.09
CA GLU A 2 6.05 16.32 4.62
C GLU A 2 5.96 14.79 4.48
N ARG A 3 7.04 14.15 4.03
CA ARG A 3 7.04 12.70 3.83
C ARG A 3 6.99 11.95 5.16
N VAL A 4 7.69 12.45 6.17
CA VAL A 4 7.67 11.83 7.50
C VAL A 4 6.28 11.95 8.10
N GLN A 5 5.67 13.12 7.99
CA GLN A 5 4.33 13.33 8.50
C GLN A 5 3.30 12.48 7.74
N ALA A 6 3.41 12.43 6.42
CA ALA A 6 2.52 11.61 5.60
C ALA A 6 2.61 10.14 5.96
N PHE A 7 3.81 9.66 6.24
CA PHE A 7 4.02 8.28 6.66
C PHE A 7 3.35 8.01 8.01
N GLY A 8 3.51 8.94 8.97
CA GLY A 8 2.84 8.82 10.27
C GLY A 8 1.32 8.83 10.14
N ASP A 9 0.79 9.74 9.32
CA ASP A 9 -0.64 9.82 9.06
C ASP A 9 -1.16 8.54 8.42
N PHE A 10 -0.38 7.95 7.50
CA PHE A 10 -0.74 6.67 6.89
C PHE A 10 -0.80 5.56 7.93
N LEU A 11 0.20 5.47 8.82
CA LEU A 11 0.21 4.44 9.86
C LEU A 11 -1.03 4.54 10.76
N ASP A 12 -1.44 5.76 11.10
CA ASP A 12 -2.64 5.97 11.90
C ASP A 12 -3.89 5.57 11.12
N ALA A 13 -3.94 5.92 9.84
CA ALA A 13 -5.11 5.66 9.00
C ALA A 13 -5.28 4.19 8.67
N VAL A 14 -4.17 3.43 8.54
CA VAL A 14 -4.23 2.03 8.10
C VAL A 14 -4.98 1.15 9.09
N GLN A 15 -4.92 1.47 10.39
CA GLN A 15 -5.63 0.71 11.40
C GLN A 15 -7.14 0.79 11.19
N ASP A 16 -7.63 1.96 10.78
CA ASP A 16 -9.06 2.22 10.66
C ASP A 16 -9.60 1.99 9.25
N ARG A 17 -8.75 2.14 8.22
CA ARG A 17 -9.20 2.19 6.84
C ARG A 17 -8.47 1.25 5.90
N SER A 18 -7.75 0.26 6.42
CA SER A 18 -7.09 -0.74 5.56
C SER A 18 -8.10 -1.48 4.68
N TYR A 19 -9.36 -1.56 5.11
CA TYR A 19 -10.42 -2.20 4.34
C TYR A 19 -10.60 -1.58 2.96
N LEU A 20 -10.21 -0.32 2.77
CA LEU A 20 -10.31 0.34 1.47
C LEU A 20 -9.38 -0.32 0.45
N TYR A 21 -8.15 -0.67 0.85
CA TYR A 21 -7.23 -1.40 0.00
C TYR A 21 -7.74 -2.79 -0.30
N HIS A 22 -8.25 -3.46 0.73
CA HIS A 22 -8.79 -4.82 0.58
C HIS A 22 -9.98 -4.84 -0.38
N SER A 23 -10.83 -3.82 -0.31
CA SER A 23 -11.99 -3.70 -1.19
C SER A 23 -11.56 -3.56 -2.65
N VAL A 24 -10.54 -2.76 -2.94
CA VAL A 24 -10.04 -2.59 -4.30
C VAL A 24 -9.46 -3.91 -4.82
N LEU A 25 -8.64 -4.59 -4.00
CA LEU A 25 -8.06 -5.86 -4.40
C LEU A 25 -9.14 -6.91 -4.70
N ALA A 26 -10.15 -6.99 -3.85
CA ALA A 26 -11.24 -7.94 -4.05
C ALA A 26 -12.03 -7.64 -5.32
N ARG A 27 -12.34 -6.35 -5.55
CA ARG A 27 -13.10 -5.93 -6.73
C ARG A 27 -12.37 -6.23 -8.03
N GLU A 28 -11.06 -6.09 -8.03
CA GLU A 28 -10.23 -6.33 -9.20
C GLU A 28 -9.73 -7.77 -9.30
N HIS A 29 -10.05 -8.59 -8.31
CA HIS A 29 -9.62 -10.00 -8.23
C HIS A 29 -8.10 -10.13 -8.29
N LYS A 30 -7.39 -9.27 -7.57
CA LYS A 30 -5.93 -9.25 -7.54
C LYS A 30 -5.41 -9.46 -6.13
N PRO A 31 -4.37 -10.29 -5.93
CA PRO A 31 -3.73 -10.42 -4.63
C PRO A 31 -2.74 -9.29 -4.32
N LYS A 32 -2.38 -8.51 -5.33
CA LYS A 32 -1.42 -7.40 -5.18
C LYS A 32 -1.85 -6.23 -6.02
N ALA A 33 -1.56 -5.02 -5.52
CA ALA A 33 -1.79 -3.80 -6.29
C ALA A 33 -0.82 -2.72 -5.86
N ILE A 34 -0.56 -1.80 -6.77
CA ILE A 34 0.28 -0.63 -6.53
C ILE A 34 -0.63 0.59 -6.61
N PHE A 35 -0.58 1.41 -5.57
CA PHE A 35 -1.34 2.65 -5.50
C PHE A 35 -0.34 3.80 -5.43
N ILE A 36 -0.34 4.67 -6.43
CA ILE A 36 0.60 5.78 -6.53
C ILE A 36 -0.15 7.09 -6.34
N GLU A 37 0.24 7.83 -5.30
CA GLU A 37 -0.29 9.15 -5.01
C GLU A 37 -1.82 9.18 -4.96
N ARG A 38 -2.47 9.81 -5.94
CA ARG A 38 -3.92 9.99 -5.94
C ARG A 38 -4.71 8.71 -6.14
N GLU A 39 -4.05 7.65 -6.56
CA GLU A 39 -4.68 6.34 -6.69
C GLU A 39 -4.97 5.71 -5.34
N ASN A 40 -4.33 6.21 -4.27
CA ASN A 40 -4.55 5.68 -2.94
C ASN A 40 -5.98 5.98 -2.48
N PRO A 41 -6.71 4.95 -2.03
CA PRO A 41 -8.06 5.15 -1.49
C PRO A 41 -8.05 5.87 -0.14
N VAL A 42 -6.91 5.85 0.56
CA VAL A 42 -6.78 6.54 1.85
C VAL A 42 -6.19 7.93 1.60
N PRO A 43 -6.92 9.02 1.94
CA PRO A 43 -6.44 10.38 1.65
C PRO A 43 -5.07 10.69 2.25
N GLU A 44 -4.77 10.17 3.43
CA GLU A 44 -3.50 10.42 4.10
C GLU A 44 -2.30 9.81 3.36
N ALA A 45 -2.55 8.89 2.43
CA ALA A 45 -1.48 8.25 1.66
C ALA A 45 -1.30 8.85 0.26
N ARG A 46 -2.00 9.93 -0.08
CA ARG A 46 -1.98 10.47 -1.45
C ARG A 46 -0.69 11.16 -1.85
N SER A 47 0.23 11.35 -0.93
CA SER A 47 1.58 11.83 -1.24
C SER A 47 2.60 10.69 -1.28
N LEU A 48 2.14 9.46 -1.14
CA LEU A 48 2.99 8.28 -1.04
C LEU A 48 2.61 7.25 -2.09
N SER A 49 3.50 6.28 -2.28
CA SER A 49 3.18 5.06 -3.01
C SER A 49 2.98 3.92 -2.03
N VAL A 50 1.98 3.09 -2.28
CA VAL A 50 1.67 1.95 -1.43
C VAL A 50 1.57 0.71 -2.29
N VAL A 51 2.35 -0.31 -1.96
CA VAL A 51 2.23 -1.63 -2.57
C VAL A 51 1.57 -2.52 -1.55
N VAL A 52 0.46 -3.12 -1.92
CA VAL A 52 -0.32 -4.00 -1.03
C VAL A 52 -0.25 -5.42 -1.56
N SER A 53 0.08 -6.34 -0.70
CA SER A 53 0.11 -7.77 -1.04
C SER A 53 -0.71 -8.54 -0.01
N GLN A 54 -1.70 -9.28 -0.47
CA GLN A 54 -2.48 -10.18 0.38
C GLN A 54 -1.98 -11.60 0.20
N ASN A 55 -1.71 -12.26 1.32
CA ASN A 55 -1.33 -13.67 1.34
C ASN A 55 -2.23 -14.36 2.36
N SER A 56 -2.91 -15.43 1.93
CA SER A 56 -3.85 -16.14 2.78
C SER A 56 -3.21 -16.69 4.06
N ASP A 57 -1.93 -17.02 4.00
CA ASP A 57 -1.24 -17.63 5.14
C ASP A 57 -0.58 -16.60 6.06
N GLU A 58 -0.18 -15.45 5.52
CA GLU A 58 0.62 -14.48 6.25
C GLU A 58 -0.10 -13.14 6.48
N GLY A 59 -1.29 -12.98 5.92
CA GLY A 59 -2.06 -11.77 6.06
C GLY A 59 -1.73 -10.74 4.98
N THR A 60 -1.72 -9.48 5.35
CA THR A 60 -1.54 -8.38 4.40
C THR A 60 -0.24 -7.66 4.68
N VAL A 61 0.53 -7.41 3.62
CA VAL A 61 1.79 -6.66 3.70
C VAL A 61 1.61 -5.36 2.94
N PHE A 62 2.01 -4.27 3.58
CA PHE A 62 2.04 -2.94 2.97
C PHE A 62 3.47 -2.47 2.86
N VAL A 63 3.88 -2.05 1.67
CA VAL A 63 5.16 -1.38 1.46
C VAL A 63 4.85 0.06 1.09
N VAL A 64 5.34 0.99 1.89
CA VAL A 64 5.04 2.42 1.74
C VAL A 64 6.33 3.16 1.48
N GLY A 65 6.30 4.07 0.53
CA GLY A 65 7.48 4.86 0.21
C GLY A 65 7.16 6.02 -0.72
N PRO A 66 8.19 6.69 -1.22
CA PRO A 66 8.00 7.78 -2.18
C PRO A 66 7.44 7.27 -3.50
N SER A 67 6.87 8.18 -4.28
CA SER A 67 6.28 7.81 -5.58
C SER A 67 7.29 7.18 -6.53
N ARG A 68 8.57 7.54 -6.38
CA ARG A 68 9.65 6.96 -7.18
C ARG A 68 10.30 5.82 -6.43
N MET A 69 9.68 4.65 -6.48
CA MET A 69 10.25 3.42 -5.93
C MET A 69 10.59 2.48 -7.08
N ASP A 70 11.52 1.56 -6.82
CA ASP A 70 11.76 0.44 -7.71
C ASP A 70 10.68 -0.60 -7.45
N TYR A 71 9.53 -0.43 -8.10
CA TYR A 71 8.37 -1.30 -7.90
C TYR A 71 8.65 -2.74 -8.29
N GLU A 72 9.45 -2.92 -9.34
CA GLU A 72 9.80 -4.26 -9.80
C GLU A 72 10.56 -5.03 -8.71
N GLN A 73 11.50 -4.37 -8.06
CA GLN A 73 12.25 -4.98 -6.98
C GLN A 73 11.36 -5.26 -5.76
N VAL A 74 10.49 -4.31 -5.42
CA VAL A 74 9.55 -4.49 -4.30
C VAL A 74 8.66 -5.70 -4.54
N LEU A 75 8.09 -5.82 -5.75
CA LEU A 75 7.24 -6.95 -6.09
C LEU A 75 8.00 -8.27 -6.07
N ARG A 76 9.26 -8.26 -6.50
CA ARG A 76 10.11 -9.44 -6.47
C ARG A 76 10.35 -9.91 -5.04
N ILE A 77 10.62 -8.97 -4.12
CA ILE A 77 10.81 -9.29 -2.71
C ILE A 77 9.51 -9.85 -2.13
N LEU A 78 8.37 -9.23 -2.42
CA LEU A 78 7.09 -9.71 -1.92
C LEU A 78 6.76 -11.11 -2.43
N ASN A 79 7.19 -11.46 -3.63
CA ASN A 79 6.95 -12.78 -4.18
C ASN A 79 7.77 -13.88 -3.50
N THR A 80 8.82 -13.51 -2.76
CA THR A 80 9.63 -14.49 -2.02
C THR A 80 9.15 -14.73 -0.59
N LEU A 81 8.20 -13.96 -0.12
CA LEU A 81 7.65 -14.10 1.23
C LEU A 81 6.70 -15.28 1.39
#